data_4d5430b1b0fdf7466382b969cd54ae4a
#
_entry.id   4d5430b1b0fdf7466382b969cd54ae4a
#
_cell.length_a   1.000
_cell.length_b   1.000
_cell.length_c   1.000
_cell.angle_alpha   90.00
_cell.angle_beta   90.00
_cell.angle_gamma   90.00
#
_symmetry.space_group_name_H-M   'P 1'
#
loop_
_entity.id
_entity.type
_entity.pdbx_description
1 polymer ?
#
loop_
_entity_poly.entity_id
_entity_poly.type
_entity_poly.pdbx_seq_one_letter_code
_entity_poly.pdbx_strand_id
1 'polypeptide(L)'
;MYQAANDRYEKMAYVRCGKSGLKLPAISLGLWHNFGDTGVYENMKEILFTAFDNGIVHFDLANNYGPAYGSAEKNFGKILKEELGVYRDELLISTKAGFDMWEGPYGNWGSRKYLLSSLDQSLKRMGLDYVDIFYHHRMDPETPLEETMGALASAVQSGKALYVGLSNYDGPTLEKAEAILRDLKCPFVINQNRYSIFDRTIEKNGLKDTAKKLEKGIIAFSPLAQGHLTDRYLKGIPEDSRIMTDGRFLKKSALTEEKLVKIRELNGLAAGRGQTLAEMALSWILKDGIVTSVLVGASKPEQVLDNIKAIQNTEFTEEELRKIDELSLV
;
A
#
# COMPACT_ATOMS: atom_id res chain seq x y z
N MET A 1 -17.56 -6.61 21.73
CA MET A 1 -17.78 -5.86 20.47
C MET A 1 -16.92 -4.61 20.56
N TYR A 2 -16.07 -4.37 19.58
CA TYR A 2 -15.18 -3.22 19.52
C TYR A 2 -15.97 -1.91 19.43
N GLN A 3 -15.47 -0.88 20.11
CA GLN A 3 -16.01 0.48 20.04
C GLN A 3 -14.88 1.42 19.69
N ALA A 4 -15.00 2.09 18.52
CA ALA A 4 -13.98 2.98 18.01
C ALA A 4 -13.83 4.27 18.83
N ALA A 5 -12.61 4.79 18.92
CA ALA A 5 -12.33 6.06 19.58
C ALA A 5 -13.09 7.22 18.92
N ASN A 6 -13.69 8.09 19.71
CA ASN A 6 -14.50 9.21 19.20
C ASN A 6 -13.66 10.28 18.50
N ASP A 7 -12.40 10.45 18.92
CA ASP A 7 -11.43 11.44 18.43
C ASP A 7 -10.55 10.89 17.28
N ARG A 8 -10.85 9.71 16.73
CA ARG A 8 -10.01 9.01 15.75
C ARG A 8 -9.66 9.85 14.51
N TYR A 9 -10.55 10.71 14.06
CA TYR A 9 -10.34 11.54 12.87
C TYR A 9 -9.48 12.79 13.11
N GLU A 10 -9.24 13.16 14.36
CA GLU A 10 -8.43 14.33 14.72
C GLU A 10 -6.93 14.09 14.60
N LYS A 11 -6.51 12.81 14.54
CA LYS A 11 -5.11 12.38 14.59
C LYS A 11 -4.48 12.12 13.21
N MET A 12 -5.28 12.22 12.13
CA MET A 12 -4.85 11.84 10.79
C MET A 12 -5.15 12.94 9.77
N ALA A 13 -4.19 13.17 8.88
CA ALA A 13 -4.41 14.02 7.71
C ALA A 13 -5.08 13.20 6.58
N TYR A 14 -6.14 13.75 6.00
CA TYR A 14 -6.86 13.13 4.87
C TYR A 14 -6.59 13.90 3.59
N VAL A 15 -5.96 13.24 2.63
CA VAL A 15 -5.50 13.82 1.36
C VAL A 15 -6.43 13.39 0.23
N ARG A 16 -6.85 14.35 -0.59
CA ARG A 16 -7.69 14.04 -1.76
C ARG A 16 -6.93 13.19 -2.78
N CYS A 17 -7.56 12.13 -3.23
CA CYS A 17 -7.00 11.22 -4.22
C CYS A 17 -7.15 11.81 -5.62
N GLY A 18 -6.15 12.55 -6.07
CA GLY A 18 -6.18 13.30 -7.32
C GLY A 18 -7.39 14.23 -7.40
N LYS A 19 -8.03 14.28 -8.57
CA LYS A 19 -9.27 15.06 -8.78
C LYS A 19 -10.51 14.17 -8.64
N SER A 20 -10.68 13.56 -7.47
CA SER A 20 -11.85 12.73 -7.16
C SER A 20 -12.48 13.15 -5.84
N GLY A 21 -13.66 12.60 -5.52
CA GLY A 21 -14.29 12.80 -4.21
C GLY A 21 -13.62 12.03 -3.08
N LEU A 22 -12.79 11.05 -3.41
CA LEU A 22 -12.16 10.16 -2.46
C LEU A 22 -11.01 10.86 -1.70
N LYS A 23 -10.95 10.67 -0.38
CA LYS A 23 -9.85 11.10 0.47
C LYS A 23 -9.24 9.88 1.15
N LEU A 24 -7.92 9.74 1.07
CA LEU A 24 -7.19 8.71 1.80
C LEU A 24 -6.52 9.30 3.03
N PRO A 25 -6.35 8.53 4.12
CA PRO A 25 -5.45 8.91 5.20
C PRO A 25 -4.01 8.99 4.67
N ALA A 26 -3.22 9.92 5.16
CA ALA A 26 -1.81 10.05 4.75
C ALA A 26 -1.01 8.75 5.01
N ILE A 27 -1.41 7.98 6.02
CA ILE A 27 -0.90 6.62 6.29
C ILE A 27 -2.05 5.63 6.13
N SER A 28 -1.86 4.61 5.30
CA SER A 28 -2.78 3.48 5.08
C SER A 28 -2.17 2.17 5.60
N LEU A 29 -2.99 1.20 5.95
CA LEU A 29 -2.52 -0.09 6.47
C LEU A 29 -2.62 -1.20 5.41
N GLY A 30 -1.47 -1.82 5.09
CA GLY A 30 -1.39 -2.98 4.20
C GLY A 30 -1.44 -4.30 4.97
N LEU A 31 -2.29 -5.21 4.54
CA LEU A 31 -2.57 -6.47 5.24
C LEU A 31 -1.89 -7.68 4.58
N TRP A 32 -0.63 -7.52 4.17
CA TRP A 32 0.05 -8.56 3.40
C TRP A 32 0.52 -9.76 4.26
N HIS A 33 1.60 -9.59 5.05
CA HIS A 33 2.29 -10.72 5.69
C HIS A 33 1.69 -11.20 7.01
N ASN A 34 1.20 -10.27 7.84
CA ASN A 34 0.85 -10.55 9.22
C ASN A 34 -0.63 -10.93 9.40
N PHE A 35 -1.39 -10.98 8.30
CA PHE A 35 -2.82 -11.23 8.28
C PHE A 35 -3.19 -12.60 7.69
N GLY A 36 -2.18 -13.44 7.36
CA GLY A 36 -2.39 -14.81 6.88
C GLY A 36 -2.67 -15.81 8.00
N ASP A 37 -2.85 -17.09 7.61
CA ASP A 37 -3.18 -18.18 8.55
C ASP A 37 -2.09 -18.49 9.59
N THR A 38 -0.86 -17.99 9.37
CA THR A 38 0.24 -18.12 10.34
C THR A 38 0.29 -17.00 11.37
N GLY A 39 -0.52 -15.96 11.21
CA GLY A 39 -0.60 -14.84 12.15
C GLY A 39 -1.49 -15.14 13.35
N VAL A 40 -1.27 -14.43 14.46
CA VAL A 40 -2.09 -14.51 15.66
C VAL A 40 -3.35 -13.64 15.48
N TYR A 41 -4.51 -14.25 15.50
CA TYR A 41 -5.79 -13.59 15.20
C TYR A 41 -6.07 -12.37 16.10
N GLU A 42 -5.83 -12.49 17.41
CA GLU A 42 -6.04 -11.37 18.35
C GLU A 42 -5.09 -10.20 18.06
N ASN A 43 -3.82 -10.47 17.68
CA ASN A 43 -2.90 -9.41 17.28
C ASN A 43 -3.35 -8.72 15.99
N MET A 44 -3.96 -9.44 15.03
CA MET A 44 -4.56 -8.83 13.85
C MET A 44 -5.67 -7.84 14.23
N LYS A 45 -6.54 -8.22 15.17
CA LYS A 45 -7.60 -7.36 15.69
C LYS A 45 -7.02 -6.10 16.34
N GLU A 46 -6.04 -6.26 17.23
CA GLU A 46 -5.40 -5.15 17.92
C GLU A 46 -4.74 -4.17 16.94
N ILE A 47 -4.06 -4.67 15.89
CA ILE A 47 -3.48 -3.83 14.85
C ILE A 47 -4.56 -3.03 14.11
N LEU A 48 -5.67 -3.67 13.71
CA LEU A 48 -6.78 -3.01 13.00
C LEU A 48 -7.47 -1.98 13.88
N PHE A 49 -7.73 -2.30 15.14
CA PHE A 49 -8.37 -1.38 16.08
C PHE A 49 -7.47 -0.18 16.37
N THR A 50 -6.18 -0.41 16.65
CA THR A 50 -5.21 0.67 16.84
C THR A 50 -5.13 1.56 15.60
N ALA A 51 -5.13 0.99 14.41
CA ALA A 51 -5.12 1.75 13.17
C ALA A 51 -6.37 2.62 13.03
N PHE A 52 -7.54 2.05 13.21
CA PHE A 52 -8.81 2.78 13.07
C PHE A 52 -9.00 3.83 14.18
N ASP A 53 -8.64 3.54 15.44
CA ASP A 53 -8.66 4.50 16.56
C ASP A 53 -7.72 5.70 16.38
N ASN A 54 -6.81 5.63 15.41
CA ASN A 54 -5.89 6.69 15.05
C ASN A 54 -6.10 7.23 13.63
N GLY A 55 -7.28 6.99 13.05
CA GLY A 55 -7.72 7.60 11.80
C GLY A 55 -7.25 6.91 10.52
N ILE A 56 -6.63 5.73 10.61
CA ILE A 56 -6.35 4.92 9.43
C ILE A 56 -7.65 4.22 9.02
N VAL A 57 -8.32 4.76 8.02
CA VAL A 57 -9.57 4.23 7.49
C VAL A 57 -9.38 3.34 6.26
N HIS A 58 -8.19 3.32 5.66
CA HIS A 58 -7.88 2.54 4.46
C HIS A 58 -7.10 1.26 4.80
N PHE A 59 -7.73 0.12 4.50
CA PHE A 59 -7.17 -1.22 4.62
C PHE A 59 -6.96 -1.83 3.24
N ASP A 60 -5.71 -2.16 2.93
CA ASP A 60 -5.31 -2.59 1.60
C ASP A 60 -4.94 -4.09 1.57
N LEU A 61 -5.69 -4.84 0.76
CA LEU A 61 -5.55 -6.28 0.58
C LEU A 61 -5.17 -6.64 -0.87
N ALA A 62 -5.04 -7.92 -1.14
CA ALA A 62 -5.02 -8.53 -2.46
C ALA A 62 -5.50 -9.99 -2.37
N ASN A 63 -6.00 -10.51 -3.49
CA ASN A 63 -6.52 -11.89 -3.55
C ASN A 63 -5.50 -12.94 -3.09
N ASN A 64 -4.20 -12.71 -3.35
CA ASN A 64 -3.11 -13.64 -3.03
C ASN A 64 -2.37 -13.32 -1.72
N TYR A 65 -2.86 -12.37 -0.90
CA TYR A 65 -2.23 -12.07 0.39
C TYR A 65 -2.47 -13.18 1.42
N GLY A 66 -1.46 -13.41 2.25
CA GLY A 66 -1.38 -14.47 3.24
C GLY A 66 0.08 -14.84 3.51
N PRO A 67 0.44 -16.01 3.99
CA PRO A 67 0.06 -17.36 3.59
C PRO A 67 -1.18 -17.90 4.33
N ALA A 68 -1.98 -18.83 3.73
CA ALA A 68 -1.98 -19.17 2.30
C ALA A 68 -2.70 -18.09 1.48
N TYR A 69 -2.65 -18.17 0.13
CA TYR A 69 -3.33 -17.20 -0.73
C TYR A 69 -4.82 -17.05 -0.37
N GLY A 70 -5.27 -15.81 -0.21
CA GLY A 70 -6.62 -15.46 0.20
C GLY A 70 -6.87 -15.46 1.70
N SER A 71 -5.93 -15.94 2.52
CA SER A 71 -6.11 -16.02 3.98
C SER A 71 -6.19 -14.65 4.63
N ALA A 72 -5.46 -13.64 4.13
CA ALA A 72 -5.55 -12.29 4.64
C ALA A 72 -6.96 -11.69 4.47
N GLU A 73 -7.57 -11.85 3.28
CA GLU A 73 -8.95 -11.44 3.03
C GLU A 73 -9.95 -12.19 3.91
N LYS A 74 -9.75 -13.50 4.11
CA LYS A 74 -10.61 -14.32 4.98
C LYS A 74 -10.55 -13.86 6.44
N ASN A 75 -9.35 -13.63 6.97
CA ASN A 75 -9.16 -13.20 8.36
C ASN A 75 -9.69 -11.76 8.56
N PHE A 76 -9.40 -10.85 7.63
CA PHE A 76 -9.97 -9.51 7.66
C PHE A 76 -11.49 -9.53 7.60
N GLY A 77 -12.09 -10.31 6.70
CA GLY A 77 -13.53 -10.44 6.57
C GLY A 77 -14.20 -10.98 7.84
N LYS A 78 -13.53 -11.92 8.55
CA LYS A 78 -13.99 -12.40 9.85
C LYS A 78 -13.99 -11.27 10.88
N ILE A 79 -12.90 -10.51 10.99
CA ILE A 79 -12.80 -9.38 11.94
C ILE A 79 -13.81 -8.28 11.57
N LEU A 80 -13.97 -7.99 10.28
CA LEU A 80 -14.96 -7.03 9.81
C LEU A 80 -16.37 -7.44 10.25
N LYS A 81 -16.76 -8.69 10.03
CA LYS A 81 -18.07 -9.19 10.43
C LYS A 81 -18.30 -9.17 11.94
N GLU A 82 -17.29 -9.52 12.72
CA GLU A 82 -17.42 -9.68 14.19
C GLU A 82 -17.34 -8.34 14.93
N GLU A 83 -16.55 -7.37 14.42
CA GLU A 83 -16.15 -6.20 15.18
C GLU A 83 -16.32 -4.86 14.43
N LEU A 84 -15.93 -4.79 13.15
CA LEU A 84 -15.84 -3.53 12.40
C LEU A 84 -17.01 -3.28 11.45
N GLY A 85 -17.95 -4.22 11.31
CA GLY A 85 -19.03 -4.13 10.32
C GLY A 85 -19.93 -2.92 10.48
N VAL A 86 -20.15 -2.44 11.71
CA VAL A 86 -20.93 -1.22 11.99
C VAL A 86 -20.27 0.06 11.46
N TYR A 87 -18.97 0.00 11.13
CA TYR A 87 -18.17 1.10 10.58
C TYR A 87 -17.90 0.95 9.09
N ARG A 88 -18.57 0.00 8.36
CA ARG A 88 -18.28 -0.28 6.95
C ARG A 88 -18.25 0.98 6.08
N ASP A 89 -19.18 1.90 6.30
CA ASP A 89 -19.30 3.13 5.51
C ASP A 89 -18.24 4.20 5.86
N GLU A 90 -17.52 4.00 6.96
CA GLU A 90 -16.38 4.85 7.35
C GLU A 90 -15.04 4.28 6.83
N LEU A 91 -15.02 3.03 6.37
CA LEU A 91 -13.82 2.32 5.93
C LEU A 91 -13.65 2.38 4.42
N LEU A 92 -12.41 2.50 3.97
CA LEU A 92 -11.98 2.26 2.60
C LEU A 92 -11.31 0.87 2.55
N ILE A 93 -11.91 -0.05 1.82
CA ILE A 93 -11.41 -1.41 1.67
C ILE A 93 -10.98 -1.60 0.23
N SER A 94 -9.70 -1.91 0.01
CA SER A 94 -9.19 -2.21 -1.32
C SER A 94 -8.70 -3.64 -1.43
N THR A 95 -8.86 -4.22 -2.62
CA THR A 95 -8.24 -5.48 -2.99
C THR A 95 -7.73 -5.46 -4.42
N LYS A 96 -6.95 -6.47 -4.80
CA LYS A 96 -6.20 -6.53 -6.06
C LYS A 96 -6.20 -7.93 -6.63
N ALA A 97 -6.07 -8.03 -7.95
CA ALA A 97 -5.78 -9.26 -8.67
C ALA A 97 -4.75 -9.01 -9.79
N GLY A 98 -3.83 -9.95 -10.04
CA GLY A 98 -2.78 -9.83 -11.05
C GLY A 98 -1.60 -10.76 -10.86
N PHE A 99 -1.40 -11.31 -9.66
CA PHE A 99 -0.39 -12.33 -9.36
C PHE A 99 -1.02 -13.72 -9.23
N ASP A 100 -0.17 -14.75 -9.16
CA ASP A 100 -0.61 -16.15 -9.05
C ASP A 100 -1.60 -16.35 -7.91
N MET A 101 -2.71 -16.99 -8.20
CA MET A 101 -3.76 -17.30 -7.23
C MET A 101 -4.21 -18.77 -7.27
N TRP A 102 -4.28 -19.36 -8.45
CA TRP A 102 -4.55 -20.79 -8.69
C TRP A 102 -3.82 -21.28 -9.93
N GLU A 103 -3.72 -22.59 -10.09
CA GLU A 103 -3.02 -23.21 -11.20
C GLU A 103 -3.80 -23.10 -12.51
N GLY A 104 -3.06 -23.25 -13.63
CA GLY A 104 -3.61 -23.24 -14.97
C GLY A 104 -3.64 -21.85 -15.62
N PRO A 105 -4.16 -21.75 -16.86
CA PRO A 105 -3.99 -20.58 -17.71
C PRO A 105 -4.80 -19.34 -17.27
N TYR A 106 -5.68 -19.47 -16.30
CA TYR A 106 -6.59 -18.41 -15.87
C TYR A 106 -6.40 -18.01 -14.40
N GLY A 107 -5.28 -18.40 -13.78
CA GLY A 107 -5.01 -18.14 -12.37
C GLY A 107 -4.06 -16.96 -12.11
N ASN A 108 -3.79 -16.12 -13.12
CA ASN A 108 -2.76 -15.08 -13.07
C ASN A 108 -3.03 -13.96 -14.10
N TRP A 109 -2.30 -12.85 -14.01
CA TRP A 109 -2.21 -11.73 -14.94
C TRP A 109 -3.48 -10.86 -15.04
N GLY A 110 -3.82 -10.37 -16.25
CA GLY A 110 -4.78 -9.29 -16.46
C GLY A 110 -6.00 -9.66 -17.31
N SER A 111 -6.20 -10.95 -17.66
CA SER A 111 -7.35 -11.33 -18.45
C SER A 111 -8.68 -10.99 -17.75
N ARG A 112 -9.69 -10.63 -18.53
CA ARG A 112 -11.04 -10.35 -18.04
C ARG A 112 -11.57 -11.51 -17.17
N LYS A 113 -11.34 -12.76 -17.62
CA LYS A 113 -11.76 -13.94 -16.88
C LYS A 113 -11.13 -14.01 -15.50
N TYR A 114 -9.81 -13.80 -15.40
CA TYR A 114 -9.09 -13.85 -14.14
C TYR A 114 -9.52 -12.72 -13.20
N LEU A 115 -9.58 -11.48 -13.68
CA LEU A 115 -9.88 -10.32 -12.85
C LEU A 115 -11.27 -10.38 -12.22
N LEU A 116 -12.30 -10.71 -13.03
CA LEU A 116 -13.67 -10.77 -12.52
C LEU A 116 -13.88 -11.97 -11.59
N SER A 117 -13.34 -13.15 -11.91
CA SER A 117 -13.38 -14.30 -11.01
C SER A 117 -12.65 -14.04 -9.69
N SER A 118 -11.51 -13.36 -9.74
CA SER A 118 -10.75 -12.97 -8.54
C SER A 118 -11.53 -12.03 -7.65
N LEU A 119 -12.17 -11.00 -8.22
CA LEU A 119 -12.98 -10.05 -7.46
C LEU A 119 -14.15 -10.78 -6.77
N ASP A 120 -14.85 -11.65 -7.46
CA ASP A 120 -15.96 -12.42 -6.87
C ASP A 120 -15.49 -13.31 -5.70
N GLN A 121 -14.34 -13.96 -5.85
CA GLN A 121 -13.74 -14.74 -4.77
C GLN A 121 -13.29 -13.86 -3.59
N SER A 122 -12.72 -12.69 -3.86
CA SER A 122 -12.29 -11.73 -2.84
C SER A 122 -13.48 -11.22 -2.02
N LEU A 123 -14.56 -10.80 -2.68
CA LEU A 123 -15.78 -10.38 -2.03
C LEU A 123 -16.36 -11.49 -1.14
N LYS A 124 -16.40 -12.73 -1.64
CA LYS A 124 -16.86 -13.89 -0.86
C LYS A 124 -15.99 -14.16 0.36
N ARG A 125 -14.65 -14.05 0.25
CA ARG A 125 -13.74 -14.25 1.39
C ARG A 125 -13.92 -13.19 2.47
N MET A 126 -14.11 -11.94 2.05
CA MET A 126 -14.31 -10.81 2.96
C MET A 126 -15.75 -10.67 3.48
N GLY A 127 -16.72 -11.35 2.86
CA GLY A 127 -18.13 -11.20 3.20
C GLY A 127 -18.69 -9.83 2.84
N LEU A 128 -18.25 -9.26 1.72
CA LEU A 128 -18.62 -7.94 1.23
C LEU A 128 -19.40 -8.04 -0.09
N ASP A 129 -20.31 -7.09 -0.32
CA ASP A 129 -20.99 -6.92 -1.60
C ASP A 129 -20.14 -6.13 -2.60
N TYR A 130 -19.27 -5.22 -2.10
CA TYR A 130 -18.38 -4.40 -2.89
C TYR A 130 -17.10 -4.05 -2.12
N VAL A 131 -16.05 -3.70 -2.87
CA VAL A 131 -14.86 -3.01 -2.36
C VAL A 131 -14.86 -1.54 -2.79
N ASP A 132 -14.19 -0.69 -2.03
CA ASP A 132 -14.09 0.73 -2.38
C ASP A 132 -13.14 0.91 -3.57
N ILE A 133 -12.00 0.22 -3.60
CA ILE A 133 -11.06 0.27 -4.72
C ILE A 133 -10.68 -1.15 -5.14
N PHE A 134 -10.85 -1.46 -6.43
CA PHE A 134 -10.34 -2.69 -7.04
C PHE A 134 -9.14 -2.38 -7.93
N TYR A 135 -7.99 -3.01 -7.67
CA TYR A 135 -6.77 -2.80 -8.45
C TYR A 135 -6.47 -3.92 -9.43
N HIS A 136 -6.00 -3.57 -10.62
CA HIS A 136 -5.13 -4.47 -11.38
C HIS A 136 -3.71 -4.41 -10.78
N HIS A 137 -3.21 -5.56 -10.30
CA HIS A 137 -2.07 -5.61 -9.38
C HIS A 137 -0.71 -5.39 -10.07
N ARG A 138 -0.60 -5.69 -11.36
CA ARG A 138 0.60 -5.45 -12.19
C ARG A 138 0.26 -5.42 -13.66
N MET A 139 1.05 -4.71 -14.47
CA MET A 139 0.92 -4.76 -15.93
C MET A 139 1.01 -6.20 -16.44
N ASP A 140 0.14 -6.54 -17.37
CA ASP A 140 0.18 -7.80 -18.11
C ASP A 140 0.79 -7.52 -19.50
N PRO A 141 1.93 -8.13 -19.86
CA PRO A 141 2.58 -7.87 -21.13
C PRO A 141 1.89 -8.50 -22.33
N GLU A 142 0.98 -9.47 -22.13
CA GLU A 142 0.40 -10.28 -23.20
C GLU A 142 -1.09 -10.00 -23.42
N THR A 143 -1.85 -9.67 -22.35
CA THR A 143 -3.27 -9.34 -22.48
C THR A 143 -3.42 -7.91 -23.02
N PRO A 144 -4.25 -7.69 -24.07
CA PRO A 144 -4.56 -6.34 -24.55
C PRO A 144 -5.03 -5.43 -23.40
N LEU A 145 -4.48 -4.22 -23.34
CA LEU A 145 -4.77 -3.28 -22.26
C LEU A 145 -6.28 -2.95 -22.19
N GLU A 146 -6.94 -2.90 -23.34
CA GLU A 146 -8.40 -2.70 -23.48
C GLU A 146 -9.21 -3.78 -22.78
N GLU A 147 -8.78 -5.04 -22.85
CA GLU A 147 -9.45 -6.15 -22.15
C GLU A 147 -9.34 -5.99 -20.64
N THR A 148 -8.13 -5.71 -20.15
CA THR A 148 -7.86 -5.50 -18.73
C THR A 148 -8.65 -4.31 -18.20
N MET A 149 -8.62 -3.16 -18.87
CA MET A 149 -9.36 -1.95 -18.47
C MET A 149 -10.87 -2.17 -18.59
N GLY A 150 -11.33 -2.89 -19.60
CA GLY A 150 -12.72 -3.29 -19.75
C GLY A 150 -13.22 -4.20 -18.62
N ALA A 151 -12.36 -5.07 -18.08
CA ALA A 151 -12.68 -5.87 -16.90
C ALA A 151 -12.86 -5.00 -15.65
N LEU A 152 -11.97 -4.04 -15.41
CA LEU A 152 -12.09 -3.09 -14.31
C LEU A 152 -13.37 -2.23 -14.42
N ALA A 153 -13.67 -1.73 -15.61
CA ALA A 153 -14.91 -1.00 -15.87
C ALA A 153 -16.16 -1.83 -15.57
N SER A 154 -16.13 -3.13 -15.94
CA SER A 154 -17.24 -4.05 -15.64
C SER A 154 -17.39 -4.30 -14.13
N ALA A 155 -16.32 -4.34 -13.36
CA ALA A 155 -16.38 -4.45 -11.91
C ALA A 155 -17.13 -3.26 -11.27
N VAL A 156 -16.89 -2.04 -11.78
CA VAL A 156 -17.61 -0.84 -11.34
C VAL A 156 -19.07 -0.87 -11.80
N GLN A 157 -19.31 -1.13 -13.08
CA GLN A 157 -20.67 -1.15 -13.64
C GLN A 157 -21.58 -2.18 -12.98
N SER A 158 -20.99 -3.30 -12.49
CA SER A 158 -21.75 -4.32 -11.73
C SER A 158 -21.92 -3.98 -10.24
N GLY A 159 -21.42 -2.85 -9.78
CA GLY A 159 -21.52 -2.41 -8.38
C GLY A 159 -20.58 -3.16 -7.42
N LYS A 160 -19.62 -3.95 -7.93
CA LYS A 160 -18.66 -4.73 -7.12
C LYS A 160 -17.43 -3.95 -6.69
N ALA A 161 -17.19 -2.77 -7.30
CA ALA A 161 -16.19 -1.82 -6.90
C ALA A 161 -16.72 -0.40 -7.09
N LEU A 162 -16.37 0.53 -6.20
CA LEU A 162 -16.75 1.95 -6.36
C LEU A 162 -15.77 2.69 -7.26
N TYR A 163 -14.49 2.38 -7.11
CA TYR A 163 -13.38 2.96 -7.87
C TYR A 163 -12.43 1.87 -8.35
N VAL A 164 -11.60 2.20 -9.32
CA VAL A 164 -10.51 1.33 -9.75
C VAL A 164 -9.17 2.01 -9.56
N GLY A 165 -8.15 1.17 -9.34
CA GLY A 165 -6.76 1.54 -9.27
C GLY A 165 -5.89 0.66 -10.16
N LEU A 166 -4.67 1.12 -10.42
CA LEU A 166 -3.64 0.36 -11.11
C LEU A 166 -2.43 0.23 -10.20
N SER A 167 -1.68 -0.86 -10.33
CA SER A 167 -0.49 -1.08 -9.50
C SER A 167 0.67 -1.56 -10.36
N ASN A 168 1.89 -1.09 -10.05
CA ASN A 168 3.11 -1.43 -10.78
C ASN A 168 3.08 -1.05 -12.28
N TYR A 169 2.39 0.01 -12.61
CA TYR A 169 2.40 0.62 -13.94
C TYR A 169 3.53 1.65 -14.06
N ASP A 170 4.04 1.84 -15.27
CA ASP A 170 4.90 2.98 -15.64
C ASP A 170 4.08 4.15 -16.19
N GLY A 171 4.72 5.30 -16.39
CA GLY A 171 4.05 6.50 -16.88
C GLY A 171 3.38 6.35 -18.25
N PRO A 172 4.08 5.84 -19.27
CA PRO A 172 3.51 5.64 -20.61
C PRO A 172 2.31 4.69 -20.64
N THR A 173 2.39 3.60 -19.89
CA THR A 173 1.28 2.62 -19.83
C THR A 173 0.12 3.14 -19.00
N LEU A 174 0.40 3.90 -17.94
CA LEU A 174 -0.61 4.58 -17.13
C LEU A 174 -1.42 5.57 -17.99
N GLU A 175 -0.76 6.36 -18.84
CA GLU A 175 -1.43 7.33 -19.71
C GLU A 175 -2.38 6.65 -20.71
N LYS A 176 -1.95 5.52 -21.29
CA LYS A 176 -2.82 4.69 -22.17
C LYS A 176 -4.00 4.10 -21.44
N ALA A 177 -3.75 3.51 -20.27
CA ALA A 177 -4.80 2.91 -19.45
C ALA A 177 -5.84 3.94 -19.00
N GLU A 178 -5.40 5.13 -18.61
CA GLU A 178 -6.30 6.23 -18.23
C GLU A 178 -7.19 6.65 -19.40
N ALA A 179 -6.65 6.79 -20.59
CA ALA A 179 -7.43 7.14 -21.77
C ALA A 179 -8.57 6.13 -22.02
N ILE A 180 -8.26 4.82 -21.94
CA ILE A 180 -9.26 3.75 -22.11
C ILE A 180 -10.31 3.80 -20.99
N LEU A 181 -9.89 3.94 -19.72
CA LEU A 181 -10.81 3.99 -18.59
C LEU A 181 -11.71 5.22 -18.62
N ARG A 182 -11.19 6.36 -19.07
CA ARG A 182 -11.96 7.59 -19.26
C ARG A 182 -13.02 7.41 -20.36
N ASP A 183 -12.67 6.81 -21.49
CA ASP A 183 -13.62 6.53 -22.58
C ASP A 183 -14.71 5.56 -22.12
N LEU A 184 -14.38 4.61 -21.25
CA LEU A 184 -15.33 3.69 -20.60
C LEU A 184 -16.12 4.34 -19.45
N LYS A 185 -15.88 5.62 -19.13
CA LYS A 185 -16.46 6.36 -17.98
C LYS A 185 -16.23 5.62 -16.65
N CYS A 186 -15.10 4.93 -16.53
CA CYS A 186 -14.72 4.19 -15.34
C CYS A 186 -13.96 5.11 -14.37
N PRO A 187 -14.32 5.18 -13.08
CA PRO A 187 -13.69 6.07 -12.09
C PRO A 187 -12.32 5.53 -11.64
N PHE A 188 -11.31 5.74 -12.48
CA PHE A 188 -9.92 5.47 -12.14
C PHE A 188 -9.33 6.61 -11.31
N VAL A 189 -8.83 6.32 -10.10
CA VAL A 189 -8.47 7.36 -9.12
C VAL A 189 -7.02 7.30 -8.64
N ILE A 190 -6.37 6.12 -8.66
CA ILE A 190 -5.10 5.95 -7.94
C ILE A 190 -4.18 4.90 -8.59
N ASN A 191 -2.87 5.15 -8.49
CA ASN A 191 -1.86 4.16 -8.84
C ASN A 191 -1.04 3.75 -7.61
N GLN A 192 -0.86 2.44 -7.38
CA GLN A 192 -0.09 1.90 -6.27
C GLN A 192 1.25 1.36 -6.75
N ASN A 193 2.35 1.97 -6.31
CA ASN A 193 3.70 1.58 -6.72
C ASN A 193 4.66 1.53 -5.54
N ARG A 194 5.74 0.77 -5.72
CA ARG A 194 6.88 0.80 -4.80
C ARG A 194 7.55 2.16 -4.85
N TYR A 195 7.73 2.77 -3.67
CA TYR A 195 8.46 4.02 -3.55
C TYR A 195 9.05 4.18 -2.15
N SER A 196 10.33 4.49 -2.10
CA SER A 196 11.07 4.76 -0.86
C SER A 196 12.33 5.55 -1.18
N ILE A 197 13.08 5.99 -0.17
CA ILE A 197 14.40 6.60 -0.36
C ILE A 197 15.33 5.67 -1.17
N PHE A 198 15.21 4.33 -1.00
CA PHE A 198 16.03 3.33 -1.68
C PHE A 198 15.41 2.73 -2.95
N ASP A 199 14.23 3.15 -3.35
CA ASP A 199 13.61 2.75 -4.62
C ASP A 199 12.83 3.94 -5.18
N ARG A 200 13.41 4.61 -6.15
CA ARG A 200 12.88 5.81 -6.79
C ARG A 200 12.45 5.57 -8.24
N THR A 201 12.12 4.32 -8.56
CA THR A 201 11.75 3.89 -9.92
C THR A 201 10.63 4.74 -10.51
N ILE A 202 9.63 5.13 -9.70
CA ILE A 202 8.48 5.93 -10.17
C ILE A 202 8.87 7.36 -10.62
N GLU A 203 10.00 7.86 -10.17
CA GLU A 203 10.53 9.16 -10.64
C GLU A 203 11.19 9.00 -12.02
N LYS A 204 11.85 7.85 -12.29
CA LYS A 204 12.59 7.58 -13.51
C LYS A 204 11.72 7.04 -14.66
N ASN A 205 10.70 6.25 -14.35
CA ASN A 205 9.82 5.65 -15.35
C ASN A 205 8.63 6.53 -15.76
N GLY A 206 8.63 7.79 -15.32
CA GLY A 206 7.62 8.78 -15.66
C GLY A 206 6.28 8.65 -14.93
N LEU A 207 6.12 7.66 -14.02
CA LEU A 207 4.83 7.45 -13.33
C LEU A 207 4.42 8.66 -12.51
N LYS A 208 5.34 9.21 -11.71
CA LYS A 208 5.05 10.30 -10.78
C LYS A 208 4.56 11.55 -11.53
N ASP A 209 5.22 11.90 -12.62
CA ASP A 209 4.86 13.04 -13.47
C ASP A 209 3.55 12.80 -14.21
N THR A 210 3.37 11.59 -14.75
CA THR A 210 2.12 11.22 -15.44
C THR A 210 0.93 11.24 -14.50
N ALA A 211 1.05 10.66 -13.30
CA ALA A 211 -0.03 10.68 -12.31
C ALA A 211 -0.40 12.11 -11.89
N LYS A 212 0.60 12.98 -11.68
CA LYS A 212 0.38 14.42 -11.41
C LYS A 212 -0.33 15.11 -12.57
N LYS A 213 0.13 14.89 -13.81
CA LYS A 213 -0.48 15.46 -15.04
C LYS A 213 -1.94 15.02 -15.21
N LEU A 214 -2.22 13.75 -14.91
CA LEU A 214 -3.57 13.16 -15.03
C LEU A 214 -4.45 13.41 -13.80
N GLU A 215 -3.95 14.12 -12.80
CA GLU A 215 -4.65 14.39 -11.54
C GLU A 215 -5.11 13.09 -10.86
N LYS A 216 -4.26 12.05 -10.82
CA LYS A 216 -4.49 10.77 -10.13
C LYS A 216 -3.66 10.69 -8.85
N GLY A 217 -4.20 10.00 -7.85
CA GLY A 217 -3.47 9.72 -6.62
C GLY A 217 -2.33 8.72 -6.84
N ILE A 218 -1.36 8.75 -5.94
CA ILE A 218 -0.33 7.71 -5.80
C ILE A 218 -0.38 7.20 -4.36
N ILE A 219 -0.37 5.87 -4.20
CA ILE A 219 -0.12 5.25 -2.90
C ILE A 219 1.18 4.45 -2.98
N ALA A 220 2.09 4.71 -2.03
CA ALA A 220 3.42 4.12 -2.02
C ALA A 220 3.48 2.89 -1.13
N PHE A 221 3.79 1.71 -1.69
CA PHE A 221 4.05 0.51 -0.90
C PHE A 221 5.54 0.27 -0.68
N SER A 222 5.89 -0.56 0.34
CA SER A 222 7.27 -0.81 0.79
C SER A 222 8.05 0.47 1.14
N PRO A 223 7.45 1.45 1.80
CA PRO A 223 8.05 2.77 2.05
C PRO A 223 9.31 2.70 2.91
N LEU A 224 9.40 1.69 3.78
CA LEU A 224 10.55 1.43 4.65
C LEU A 224 11.56 0.45 4.04
N ALA A 225 11.51 0.19 2.72
CA ALA A 225 12.40 -0.72 2.02
C ALA A 225 12.52 -2.08 2.73
N GLN A 226 11.37 -2.68 3.12
CA GLN A 226 11.26 -3.92 3.89
C GLN A 226 11.96 -3.89 5.27
N GLY A 227 12.04 -2.72 5.89
CA GLY A 227 12.63 -2.50 7.21
C GLY A 227 14.07 -1.97 7.16
N HIS A 228 14.71 -1.83 6.00
CA HIS A 228 16.04 -1.24 5.89
C HIS A 228 16.07 0.24 6.30
N LEU A 229 14.99 0.97 6.11
CA LEU A 229 14.83 2.37 6.53
C LEU A 229 14.26 2.46 7.94
N THR A 230 14.82 1.67 8.86
CA THR A 230 14.56 1.70 10.30
C THR A 230 15.88 1.54 11.05
N ASP A 231 15.87 1.77 12.35
CA ASP A 231 17.03 1.52 13.23
C ASP A 231 17.32 0.04 13.49
N ARG A 232 16.42 -0.84 13.06
CA ARG A 232 16.41 -2.28 13.36
C ARG A 232 17.70 -3.00 12.98
N TYR A 233 18.35 -2.58 11.86
CA TYR A 233 19.56 -3.22 11.34
C TYR A 233 20.85 -2.52 11.76
N LEU A 234 20.81 -1.41 12.48
CA LEU A 234 22.00 -0.64 12.87
C LEU A 234 22.96 -1.42 13.79
N LYS A 235 22.41 -2.33 14.60
CA LYS A 235 23.18 -3.17 15.57
C LYS A 235 23.37 -4.61 15.11
N GLY A 236 23.07 -4.94 13.87
CA GLY A 236 23.11 -6.28 13.31
C GLY A 236 21.75 -6.74 12.79
N ILE A 237 21.65 -8.02 12.38
CA ILE A 237 20.41 -8.61 11.88
C ILE A 237 19.67 -9.25 13.05
N PRO A 238 18.49 -8.72 13.47
CA PRO A 238 17.71 -9.33 14.54
C PRO A 238 17.19 -10.72 14.14
N GLU A 239 17.11 -11.65 15.10
CA GLU A 239 16.62 -13.02 14.87
C GLU A 239 15.17 -13.06 14.38
N ASP A 240 14.33 -12.11 14.84
CA ASP A 240 12.94 -11.94 14.45
C ASP A 240 12.75 -11.12 13.16
N SER A 241 13.86 -10.76 12.45
CA SER A 241 13.80 -9.99 11.21
C SER A 241 13.28 -10.84 10.05
N ARG A 242 12.70 -10.18 9.02
CA ARG A 242 12.28 -10.86 7.78
C ARG A 242 13.44 -11.56 7.06
N ILE A 243 14.68 -11.08 7.23
CA ILE A 243 15.87 -11.73 6.69
C ILE A 243 16.03 -13.15 7.28
N MET A 244 15.68 -13.32 8.56
CA MET A 244 15.82 -14.58 9.28
C MET A 244 14.58 -15.47 9.20
N THR A 245 13.39 -14.85 9.19
CA THR A 245 12.10 -15.56 9.27
C THR A 245 11.45 -15.81 7.91
N ASP A 246 11.66 -14.94 6.91
CA ASP A 246 11.11 -15.07 5.56
C ASP A 246 12.10 -14.60 4.50
N GLY A 247 13.05 -15.44 4.15
CA GLY A 247 14.08 -15.15 3.14
C GLY A 247 13.60 -15.07 1.69
N ARG A 248 12.30 -15.25 1.41
CA ARG A 248 11.75 -15.22 0.04
C ARG A 248 11.88 -13.84 -0.61
N PHE A 249 11.65 -12.78 0.16
CA PHE A 249 11.58 -11.40 -0.33
C PHE A 249 12.74 -10.52 0.13
N LEU A 250 13.40 -10.87 1.22
CA LEU A 250 14.54 -10.13 1.77
C LEU A 250 15.68 -11.08 2.13
N LYS A 251 16.73 -11.06 1.32
CA LYS A 251 17.93 -11.89 1.52
C LYS A 251 18.97 -11.13 2.33
N LYS A 252 19.79 -11.88 3.10
CA LYS A 252 20.93 -11.33 3.86
C LYS A 252 21.91 -10.55 2.96
N SER A 253 22.08 -10.99 1.72
CA SER A 253 22.93 -10.32 0.72
C SER A 253 22.42 -8.93 0.29
N ALA A 254 21.17 -8.56 0.61
CA ALA A 254 20.63 -7.23 0.34
C ALA A 254 21.10 -6.17 1.36
N LEU A 255 21.73 -6.57 2.46
CA LEU A 255 22.27 -5.68 3.50
C LEU A 255 23.79 -5.66 3.42
N THR A 256 24.33 -4.89 2.48
CA THR A 256 25.78 -4.69 2.30
C THR A 256 26.32 -3.66 3.29
N GLU A 257 27.66 -3.66 3.55
CA GLU A 257 28.30 -2.64 4.39
C GLU A 257 28.08 -1.22 3.81
N GLU A 258 28.16 -1.06 2.49
CA GLU A 258 27.86 0.23 1.85
C GLU A 258 26.46 0.72 2.19
N LYS A 259 25.46 -0.17 2.13
CA LYS A 259 24.09 0.14 2.49
C LYS A 259 23.94 0.48 3.97
N LEU A 260 24.64 -0.24 4.84
CA LEU A 260 24.65 0.03 6.28
C LEU A 260 25.22 1.42 6.60
N VAL A 261 26.29 1.84 5.90
CA VAL A 261 26.83 3.21 6.04
C VAL A 261 25.75 4.24 5.68
N LYS A 262 25.07 4.09 4.53
CA LYS A 262 23.99 4.97 4.11
C LYS A 262 22.83 5.00 5.12
N ILE A 263 22.45 3.85 5.67
CA ILE A 263 21.40 3.76 6.71
C ILE A 263 21.82 4.52 7.98
N ARG A 264 23.09 4.40 8.43
CA ARG A 264 23.60 5.13 9.60
C ARG A 264 23.58 6.64 9.39
N GLU A 265 23.99 7.11 8.21
CA GLU A 265 23.96 8.54 7.88
C GLU A 265 22.52 9.08 7.79
N LEU A 266 21.60 8.34 7.15
CA LEU A 266 20.17 8.69 7.13
C LEU A 266 19.57 8.70 8.54
N ASN A 267 19.96 7.78 9.41
CA ASN A 267 19.52 7.77 10.81
C ASN A 267 20.04 8.98 11.58
N GLY A 268 21.29 9.41 11.34
CA GLY A 268 21.84 10.65 11.90
C GLY A 268 21.06 11.89 11.44
N LEU A 269 20.70 11.95 10.15
CA LEU A 269 19.86 13.03 9.62
C LEU A 269 18.46 13.05 10.28
N ALA A 270 17.83 11.87 10.39
CA ALA A 270 16.52 11.73 11.05
C ALA A 270 16.57 12.22 12.52
N ALA A 271 17.61 11.83 13.27
CA ALA A 271 17.81 12.26 14.65
C ALA A 271 17.95 13.79 14.74
N GLY A 272 18.66 14.43 13.80
CA GLY A 272 18.76 15.90 13.70
C GLY A 272 17.41 16.58 13.47
N ARG A 273 16.45 15.90 12.87
CA ARG A 273 15.06 16.35 12.66
C ARG A 273 14.13 16.04 13.85
N GLY A 274 14.62 15.38 14.89
CA GLY A 274 13.80 14.88 16.00
C GLY A 274 12.88 13.73 15.60
N GLN A 275 13.21 13.00 14.54
CA GLN A 275 12.45 11.86 14.01
C GLN A 275 13.27 10.57 14.11
N THR A 276 12.59 9.43 14.19
CA THR A 276 13.20 8.15 13.87
C THR A 276 13.46 8.05 12.37
N LEU A 277 14.34 7.15 11.95
CA LEU A 277 14.59 6.90 10.52
C LEU A 277 13.31 6.47 9.79
N ALA A 278 12.46 5.67 10.44
CA ALA A 278 11.17 5.26 9.88
C ALA A 278 10.24 6.46 9.66
N GLU A 279 10.08 7.32 10.67
CA GLU A 279 9.27 8.53 10.55
C GLU A 279 9.77 9.44 9.43
N MET A 280 11.09 9.71 9.37
CA MET A 280 11.68 10.52 8.30
C MET A 280 11.47 9.90 6.92
N ALA A 281 11.63 8.58 6.78
CA ALA A 281 11.44 7.91 5.48
C ALA A 281 9.99 7.97 4.98
N LEU A 282 9.01 7.85 5.87
CA LEU A 282 7.59 8.02 5.54
C LEU A 282 7.26 9.49 5.20
N SER A 283 7.75 10.43 6.01
CA SER A 283 7.61 11.88 5.79
C SER A 283 8.17 12.30 4.44
N TRP A 284 9.35 11.77 4.08
CA TRP A 284 10.01 12.08 2.81
C TRP A 284 9.17 11.69 1.60
N ILE A 285 8.40 10.59 1.67
CA ILE A 285 7.50 10.19 0.60
C ILE A 285 6.36 11.20 0.44
N LEU A 286 5.88 11.78 1.52
CA LEU A 286 4.75 12.73 1.57
C LEU A 286 5.14 14.18 1.29
N LYS A 287 6.44 14.51 1.25
CA LYS A 287 7.01 15.87 1.26
C LYS A 287 6.48 16.87 0.22
N ASP A 288 6.07 16.40 -0.95
CA ASP A 288 5.66 17.25 -2.08
C ASP A 288 4.16 17.20 -2.39
N GLY A 289 3.40 16.42 -1.61
CA GLY A 289 1.96 16.26 -1.77
C GLY A 289 1.52 15.52 -3.05
N ILE A 290 2.48 14.99 -3.85
CA ILE A 290 2.16 14.20 -5.06
C ILE A 290 1.74 12.79 -4.67
N VAL A 291 2.40 12.20 -3.67
CA VAL A 291 1.98 10.92 -3.09
C VAL A 291 0.84 11.19 -2.11
N THR A 292 -0.32 10.59 -2.36
CA THR A 292 -1.54 10.78 -1.58
C THR A 292 -1.48 10.07 -0.25
N SER A 293 -0.91 8.85 -0.21
CA SER A 293 -0.87 8.00 0.98
C SER A 293 0.34 7.09 0.95
N VAL A 294 0.79 6.71 2.14
CA VAL A 294 1.87 5.73 2.32
C VAL A 294 1.30 4.46 2.94
N LEU A 295 1.54 3.32 2.28
CA LEU A 295 1.04 2.02 2.72
C LEU A 295 2.07 1.34 3.63
N VAL A 296 1.77 1.29 4.92
CA VAL A 296 2.62 0.62 5.92
C VAL A 296 2.07 -0.75 6.28
N GLY A 297 2.95 -1.70 6.57
CA GLY A 297 2.62 -2.96 7.22
C GLY A 297 3.05 -2.91 8.69
N ALA A 298 2.30 -3.56 9.56
CA ALA A 298 2.64 -3.70 10.98
C ALA A 298 2.54 -5.15 11.42
N SER A 299 3.41 -5.57 12.34
CA SER A 299 3.36 -6.87 13.02
C SER A 299 2.86 -6.76 14.46
N LYS A 300 2.72 -5.52 14.96
CA LYS A 300 2.19 -5.19 16.30
C LYS A 300 1.66 -3.75 16.33
N PRO A 301 0.73 -3.44 17.25
CA PRO A 301 0.07 -2.12 17.34
C PRO A 301 1.02 -0.93 17.47
N GLU A 302 2.10 -1.08 18.25
CA GLU A 302 3.05 0.02 18.49
C GLU A 302 3.68 0.53 17.18
N GLN A 303 3.90 -0.34 16.19
CA GLN A 303 4.44 0.08 14.90
C GLN A 303 3.45 0.95 14.12
N VAL A 304 2.15 0.75 14.30
CA VAL A 304 1.12 1.63 13.72
C VAL A 304 1.24 3.03 14.33
N LEU A 305 1.31 3.11 15.67
CA LEU A 305 1.44 4.37 16.39
C LEU A 305 2.72 5.13 16.03
N ASP A 306 3.85 4.42 15.88
CA ASP A 306 5.11 5.03 15.48
C ASP A 306 5.05 5.56 14.03
N ASN A 307 4.47 4.81 13.12
CA ASN A 307 4.36 5.23 11.71
C ASN A 307 3.47 6.48 11.54
N ILE A 308 2.42 6.64 12.35
CA ILE A 308 1.53 7.81 12.30
C ILE A 308 2.29 9.11 12.67
N LYS A 309 3.28 9.04 13.54
CA LYS A 309 4.09 10.22 13.91
C LYS A 309 4.79 10.88 12.72
N ALA A 310 5.00 10.14 11.63
CA ALA A 310 5.62 10.65 10.41
C ALA A 310 4.90 11.89 9.82
N ILE A 311 3.57 11.99 9.98
CA ILE A 311 2.79 13.11 9.43
C ILE A 311 2.99 14.43 10.19
N GLN A 312 3.64 14.41 11.35
CA GLN A 312 3.85 15.61 12.18
C GLN A 312 4.96 16.52 11.64
N ASN A 313 5.89 15.99 10.84
CA ASN A 313 6.99 16.75 10.27
C ASN A 313 7.32 16.24 8.86
N THR A 314 6.61 16.74 7.86
CA THR A 314 6.76 16.37 6.44
C THR A 314 7.54 17.43 5.63
N GLU A 315 7.95 18.53 6.23
CA GLU A 315 8.74 19.56 5.58
C GLU A 315 10.22 19.22 5.63
N PHE A 316 10.92 19.48 4.56
CA PHE A 316 12.36 19.25 4.41
C PHE A 316 13.03 20.49 3.87
N THR A 317 14.22 20.80 4.41
CA THR A 317 15.10 21.82 3.81
C THR A 317 15.74 21.28 2.54
N GLU A 318 16.20 22.20 1.67
CA GLU A 318 16.94 21.81 0.44
C GLU A 318 18.21 21.00 0.78
N GLU A 319 18.89 21.34 1.88
CA GLU A 319 20.09 20.62 2.32
C GLU A 319 19.76 19.19 2.75
N GLU A 320 18.68 18.96 3.50
CA GLU A 320 18.22 17.63 3.87
C GLU A 320 17.84 16.80 2.65
N LEU A 321 17.11 17.37 1.68
CA LEU A 321 16.74 16.68 0.46
C LEU A 321 17.96 16.30 -0.36
N ARG A 322 18.94 17.21 -0.52
CA ARG A 322 20.19 16.94 -1.21
C ARG A 322 20.96 15.79 -0.52
N LYS A 323 21.06 15.81 0.80
CA LYS A 323 21.73 14.75 1.55
C LYS A 323 21.03 13.39 1.40
N ILE A 324 19.70 13.37 1.39
CA ILE A 324 18.93 12.15 1.13
C ILE A 324 19.18 11.65 -0.30
N ASP A 325 19.24 12.54 -1.28
CA ASP A 325 19.51 12.18 -2.68
C ASP A 325 20.91 11.57 -2.84
N GLU A 326 21.93 12.09 -2.18
CA GLU A 326 23.29 11.53 -2.17
C GLU A 326 23.35 10.12 -1.54
N LEU A 327 22.50 9.87 -0.53
CA LEU A 327 22.45 8.61 0.20
C LEU A 327 21.49 7.59 -0.42
N SER A 328 20.63 8.00 -1.36
CA SER A 328 19.74 7.09 -2.08
C SER A 328 20.55 6.10 -2.92
N LEU A 329 20.00 4.89 -3.13
CA LEU A 329 20.68 3.82 -3.88
C LEU A 329 20.40 3.86 -5.39
N VAL A 330 20.01 5.00 -5.92
CA VAL A 330 19.55 5.15 -7.31
C VAL A 330 20.71 5.44 -8.25
#